data_6bd2d0f3641836ac4f7a6d68a63983e4
#
_entry.id   6bd2d0f3641836ac4f7a6d68a63983e4
#
_cell.length_a   1.000
_cell.length_b   1.000
_cell.length_c   1.000
_cell.angle_alpha   90.00
_cell.angle_beta   90.00
_cell.angle_gamma   90.00
#
_symmetry.space_group_name_H-M   'P 1'
#
loop_
_entity.id
_entity.type
_entity.pdbx_description
1 polymer ?
#
loop_
_entity_poly.entity_id
_entity_poly.type
_entity_poly.pdbx_seq_one_letter_code
_entity_poly.pdbx_strand_id
1 'polypeptide(L)'
;IEIVNTGNAAQADMNGSELVLDADGDTSITADTDDQIDIKISGADDFQFTANTFTVLSGSTLTIASGATIANSGTATNFDDGTAAAMALALGG
;
A
#
# COMPACT_ATOMS: atom_id res chain seq x y z
N ILE A 1 7.45 -19.87 -13.26
CA ILE A 1 8.55 -19.30 -12.48
C ILE A 1 9.12 -20.39 -11.57
N GLU A 2 10.43 -20.41 -11.47
CA GLU A 2 11.14 -21.35 -10.58
C GLU A 2 11.98 -20.54 -9.61
N ILE A 3 11.80 -20.80 -8.32
CA ILE A 3 12.62 -20.22 -7.27
C ILE A 3 13.44 -21.35 -6.67
N VAL A 4 14.74 -21.33 -6.88
CA VAL A 4 15.65 -22.38 -6.45
C VAL A 4 16.49 -21.88 -5.27
N ASN A 5 16.40 -22.59 -4.16
CA ASN A 5 17.27 -22.37 -3.00
C ASN A 5 18.40 -23.38 -3.05
N THR A 6 19.58 -22.94 -3.51
CA THR A 6 20.76 -23.80 -3.62
C THR A 6 21.74 -23.64 -2.47
N GLY A 7 21.40 -22.82 -1.49
CA GLY A 7 22.23 -22.57 -0.31
C GLY A 7 21.47 -22.81 0.97
N ASN A 8 21.97 -22.29 2.06
CA ASN A 8 21.37 -22.42 3.36
C ASN A 8 20.33 -21.34 3.65
N ALA A 9 20.19 -20.34 2.78
CA ALA A 9 19.24 -19.25 2.94
C ALA A 9 17.98 -19.56 2.15
N ALA A 10 16.82 -19.55 2.82
CA ALA A 10 15.52 -19.75 2.17
C ALA A 10 14.94 -18.39 1.78
N GLN A 11 15.51 -17.77 0.74
CA GLN A 11 15.06 -16.45 0.31
C GLN A 11 15.09 -16.34 -1.22
N ALA A 12 14.26 -15.46 -1.75
CA ALA A 12 14.30 -15.03 -3.13
C ALA A 12 14.78 -13.57 -3.13
N ASP A 13 15.94 -13.32 -3.73
CA ASP A 13 16.52 -11.98 -3.82
C ASP A 13 16.27 -11.43 -5.22
N MET A 14 15.38 -10.43 -5.33
CA MET A 14 15.05 -9.81 -6.60
C MET A 14 16.09 -8.77 -7.04
N ASN A 15 16.99 -8.38 -6.15
CA ASN A 15 18.06 -7.43 -6.43
C ASN A 15 17.56 -6.14 -7.11
N GLY A 16 16.45 -5.61 -6.63
CA GLY A 16 15.84 -4.41 -7.18
C GLY A 16 15.01 -4.62 -8.43
N SER A 17 14.96 -5.85 -8.94
CA SER A 17 14.16 -6.15 -10.12
C SER A 17 12.67 -6.27 -9.79
N GLU A 18 11.86 -6.02 -10.78
CA GLU A 18 10.41 -6.06 -10.67
C GLU A 18 9.90 -7.50 -10.54
N LEU A 19 9.01 -7.75 -9.58
CA LEU A 19 8.26 -8.99 -9.50
C LEU A 19 6.91 -8.77 -10.18
N VAL A 20 6.81 -9.22 -11.44
CA VAL A 20 5.61 -9.08 -12.24
C VAL A 20 4.60 -10.15 -11.83
N LEU A 21 3.34 -9.74 -11.64
CA LEU A 21 2.32 -10.62 -11.09
C LEU A 21 1.24 -11.01 -12.10
N ASP A 22 1.12 -10.31 -13.22
CA ASP A 22 0.09 -10.59 -14.21
C ASP A 22 0.67 -10.84 -15.60
N ALA A 23 -0.20 -11.23 -16.54
CA ALA A 23 0.24 -11.69 -17.85
C ALA A 23 0.74 -10.58 -18.76
N ASP A 24 0.17 -9.37 -18.68
CA ASP A 24 0.59 -8.26 -19.53
C ASP A 24 1.69 -7.40 -18.92
N GLY A 25 2.13 -7.72 -17.69
CA GLY A 25 3.32 -7.13 -17.11
C GLY A 25 3.17 -5.76 -16.49
N ASP A 26 1.95 -5.25 -16.33
CA ASP A 26 1.72 -3.91 -15.79
C ASP A 26 1.33 -3.89 -14.31
N THR A 27 1.31 -5.05 -13.67
CA THR A 27 1.02 -5.18 -12.23
C THR A 27 2.17 -5.90 -11.55
N SER A 28 2.78 -5.25 -10.57
CA SER A 28 4.04 -5.72 -10.00
C SER A 28 4.32 -5.15 -8.63
N ILE A 29 5.31 -5.75 -7.98
CA ILE A 29 5.92 -5.24 -6.75
C ILE A 29 7.40 -5.01 -7.06
N THR A 30 7.92 -3.82 -6.72
CA THR A 30 9.32 -3.51 -6.92
C THR A 30 9.94 -2.82 -5.71
N ALA A 31 11.27 -2.94 -5.59
CA ALA A 31 12.06 -2.15 -4.67
C ALA A 31 13.24 -1.58 -5.44
N ASP A 32 12.95 -0.87 -6.54
CA ASP A 32 13.96 -0.25 -7.38
C ASP A 32 14.53 1.03 -6.77
N THR A 33 13.85 1.60 -5.80
CA THR A 33 14.37 2.67 -4.96
C THR A 33 14.78 2.05 -3.63
N ASP A 34 15.97 2.38 -3.14
CA ASP A 34 16.48 1.80 -1.90
C ASP A 34 15.52 2.08 -0.73
N ASP A 35 15.24 1.04 0.05
CA ASP A 35 14.37 1.09 1.23
C ASP A 35 12.93 1.52 0.93
N GLN A 36 12.45 1.23 -0.30
CA GLN A 36 11.10 1.57 -0.72
C GLN A 36 10.50 0.41 -1.52
N ILE A 37 9.26 0.05 -1.20
CA ILE A 37 8.50 -0.94 -1.96
C ILE A 37 7.35 -0.22 -2.65
N ASP A 38 7.24 -0.41 -3.97
CA ASP A 38 6.16 0.15 -4.77
C ASP A 38 5.21 -0.95 -5.23
N ILE A 39 3.92 -0.72 -5.09
CA ILE A 39 2.87 -1.57 -5.63
C ILE A 39 2.33 -0.88 -6.87
N LYS A 40 2.59 -1.49 -8.03
CA LYS A 40 2.13 -0.98 -9.32
C LYS A 40 0.94 -1.82 -9.78
N ILE A 41 -0.15 -1.17 -10.13
CA ILE A 41 -1.34 -1.83 -10.66
C ILE A 41 -1.75 -1.10 -11.92
N SER A 42 -1.86 -1.85 -13.01
CA SER A 42 -2.27 -1.33 -14.32
C SER A 42 -1.37 -0.19 -14.80
N GLY A 43 -0.07 -0.32 -14.60
CA GLY A 43 0.94 0.57 -15.17
C GLY A 43 1.36 1.74 -14.32
N ALA A 44 0.73 1.97 -13.16
CA ALA A 44 1.07 3.08 -12.28
C ALA A 44 1.25 2.61 -10.84
N ASP A 45 2.16 3.25 -10.12
CA ASP A 45 2.35 3.00 -8.70
C ASP A 45 1.18 3.61 -7.93
N ASP A 46 0.42 2.76 -7.23
CA ASP A 46 -0.75 3.19 -6.46
C ASP A 46 -0.46 3.27 -4.97
N PHE A 47 0.39 2.38 -4.46
CA PHE A 47 0.68 2.29 -3.03
C PHE A 47 2.19 2.14 -2.85
N GLN A 48 2.68 2.64 -1.72
CA GLN A 48 4.10 2.71 -1.47
C GLN A 48 4.39 2.44 0.01
N PHE A 49 5.42 1.65 0.27
CA PHE A 49 5.89 1.41 1.63
C PHE A 49 7.31 1.95 1.76
N THR A 50 7.51 2.79 2.76
CA THR A 50 8.84 3.21 3.21
C THR A 50 8.96 2.86 4.69
N ALA A 51 10.09 3.18 5.32
CA ALA A 51 10.27 2.83 6.73
C ALA A 51 9.13 3.39 7.59
N ASN A 52 8.41 2.50 8.27
CA ASN A 52 7.31 2.84 9.18
C ASN A 52 6.13 3.59 8.53
N THR A 53 6.05 3.59 7.19
CA THR A 53 5.02 4.38 6.50
C THR A 53 4.39 3.58 5.37
N PHE A 54 3.07 3.54 5.33
CA PHE A 54 2.28 3.08 4.20
C PHE A 54 1.63 4.30 3.56
N THR A 55 1.90 4.54 2.26
CA THR A 55 1.39 5.69 1.55
C THR A 55 0.42 5.26 0.44
N VAL A 56 -0.78 5.82 0.45
CA VAL A 56 -1.70 5.78 -0.68
C VAL A 56 -1.39 6.98 -1.55
N LEU A 57 -0.89 6.73 -2.77
CA LEU A 57 -0.37 7.78 -3.62
C LEU A 57 -1.51 8.62 -4.22
N SER A 58 -1.15 9.82 -4.69
CA SER A 58 -2.12 10.75 -5.29
C SER A 58 -2.90 10.06 -6.41
N GLY A 59 -4.22 10.21 -6.37
CA GLY A 59 -5.12 9.57 -7.34
C GLY A 59 -5.56 8.17 -6.97
N SER A 60 -4.96 7.56 -5.94
CA SER A 60 -5.34 6.23 -5.46
C SER A 60 -6.26 6.35 -4.25
N THR A 61 -6.97 5.26 -3.95
CA THR A 61 -7.98 5.24 -2.89
C THR A 61 -7.73 4.07 -1.96
N LEU A 62 -7.83 4.33 -0.65
CA LEU A 62 -7.94 3.26 0.34
C LEU A 62 -9.43 3.07 0.65
N THR A 63 -9.97 1.92 0.31
CA THR A 63 -11.38 1.61 0.55
C THR A 63 -11.51 0.60 1.68
N ILE A 64 -12.32 0.94 2.67
CA ILE A 64 -12.75 0.00 3.70
C ILE A 64 -14.14 -0.46 3.28
N ALA A 65 -14.24 -1.70 2.86
CA ALA A 65 -15.47 -2.24 2.27
C ALA A 65 -16.61 -2.30 3.31
N SER A 66 -17.84 -2.33 2.80
CA SER A 66 -19.02 -2.48 3.66
C SER A 66 -18.87 -3.73 4.53
N GLY A 67 -19.10 -3.59 5.81
CA GLY A 67 -18.95 -4.67 6.78
C GLY A 67 -17.53 -4.83 7.33
N ALA A 68 -16.55 -4.14 6.75
CA ALA A 68 -15.20 -4.13 7.28
C ALA A 68 -15.01 -3.03 8.32
N THR A 69 -13.91 -3.10 9.07
CA THR A 69 -13.66 -2.21 10.20
C THR A 69 -12.27 -1.61 10.11
N ILE A 70 -12.15 -0.31 10.39
CA ILE A 70 -10.88 0.31 10.77
C ILE A 70 -10.86 0.39 12.28
N ALA A 71 -9.87 -0.27 12.91
CA ALA A 71 -9.67 -0.18 14.35
C ALA A 71 -8.45 0.71 14.59
N ASN A 72 -8.69 1.91 15.11
CA ASN A 72 -7.64 2.88 15.36
C ASN A 72 -7.50 3.09 16.88
N SER A 73 -6.42 2.55 17.44
CA SER A 73 -6.09 2.76 18.86
C SER A 73 -5.05 3.86 19.04
N GLY A 74 -4.58 4.43 17.95
CA GLY A 74 -3.62 5.52 17.96
C GLY A 74 -4.26 6.86 17.62
N THR A 75 -3.45 7.76 17.06
CA THR A 75 -3.90 9.10 16.67
C THR A 75 -4.15 9.14 15.17
N ALA A 76 -5.30 9.65 14.78
CA ALA A 76 -5.61 9.92 13.37
C ALA A 76 -5.41 11.41 13.10
N THR A 77 -4.40 11.74 12.30
CA THR A 77 -4.03 13.12 11.98
C THR A 77 -4.64 13.53 10.65
N ASN A 78 -5.34 14.65 10.63
CA ASN A 78 -6.00 15.17 9.42
C ASN A 78 -6.95 14.18 8.76
N PHE A 79 -7.53 13.30 9.56
CA PHE A 79 -8.49 12.31 9.07
C PHE A 79 -9.86 12.95 9.00
N ASP A 80 -10.34 13.20 7.78
CA ASP A 80 -11.65 13.80 7.55
C ASP A 80 -12.41 12.93 6.53
N ASP A 81 -13.45 12.25 6.99
CA ASP A 81 -14.31 11.43 6.14
C ASP A 81 -15.61 12.15 5.77
N GLY A 82 -15.71 13.44 6.07
CA GLY A 82 -16.92 14.21 5.84
C GLY A 82 -17.99 14.01 6.90
N THR A 83 -18.01 12.85 7.53
CA THR A 83 -18.98 12.54 8.58
C THR A 83 -18.63 13.23 9.88
N ALA A 84 -17.34 13.28 10.23
CA ALA A 84 -16.90 13.94 11.45
C ALA A 84 -17.23 15.43 11.43
N ALA A 85 -17.04 16.11 10.29
CA ALA A 85 -17.37 17.51 10.15
C ALA A 85 -18.89 17.74 10.27
N ALA A 86 -19.69 16.87 9.66
CA ALA A 86 -21.15 16.96 9.75
C ALA A 86 -21.64 16.72 11.18
N MET A 87 -21.05 15.77 11.88
CA MET A 87 -21.39 15.51 13.27
C MET A 87 -21.02 16.65 14.19
N ALA A 88 -19.83 17.24 14.00
CA ALA A 88 -19.41 18.39 14.79
C ALA A 88 -20.36 19.57 14.60
N LEU A 89 -20.80 19.82 13.37
CA LEU A 89 -21.76 20.88 13.09
C LEU A 89 -23.13 20.57 13.71
N ALA A 90 -23.58 19.32 13.63
CA ALA A 90 -24.87 18.93 14.20
C ALA A 90 -24.89 19.04 15.73
N LEU A 91 -23.73 18.89 16.38
CA LEU A 91 -23.62 19.03 17.83
C LEU A 91 -23.37 20.48 18.27
N GLY A 92 -23.41 21.44 17.36
CA GLY A 92 -23.26 22.85 17.67
C GLY A 92 -21.83 23.30 17.88
N GLY A 93 -20.88 22.45 17.47
CA GLY A 93 -19.46 22.75 17.68
C GLY A 93 -18.72 22.99 16.41
#